data_031b5822881b0ba6d559133e53410508
#
_entry.id   031b5822881b0ba6d559133e53410508
#
_cell.length_a   1.000
_cell.length_b   1.000
_cell.length_c   1.000
_cell.angle_alpha   90.00
_cell.angle_beta   90.00
_cell.angle_gamma   90.00
#
_symmetry.space_group_name_H-M   'P 1'
#
loop_
_entity.id
_entity.type
_entity.pdbx_description
1 polymer ?
#
loop_
_entity_poly.entity_id
_entity_poly.type
_entity_poly.pdbx_seq_one_letter_code
_entity_poly.pdbx_strand_id
1 'polypeptide(L)'
;MYKRQAQEYWEKCEILRKYYPAPALTTDVITGFPGETEEEFEESRSFVDSIHFYETHIFPYSKREGTKAAVMPDQLPEQIKKERSRVLIALGQERQREYMEQFLGKKKEVLFEEQQKIQGQTYWTGHTMEYLKVAVISEENLENKRVMVQLQNIIGQDLILAE
;
A
#
# COMPACT_ATOMS: atom_id res chain seq x y z
N MET A 1 -15.89 16.42 -14.92
CA MET A 1 -15.93 14.98 -15.23
C MET A 1 -15.19 14.14 -14.19
N TYR A 2 -14.01 14.57 -13.69
CA TYR A 2 -13.19 13.83 -12.72
C TYR A 2 -13.83 13.63 -11.34
N LYS A 3 -14.53 14.61 -10.77
CA LYS A 3 -15.17 14.52 -9.44
C LYS A 3 -16.18 13.38 -9.33
N ARG A 4 -16.90 13.06 -10.42
CA ARG A 4 -17.87 11.95 -10.45
C ARG A 4 -17.15 10.59 -10.39
N GLN A 5 -15.99 10.45 -11.05
CA GLN A 5 -15.21 9.21 -11.04
C GLN A 5 -14.61 8.94 -9.67
N ALA A 6 -14.09 9.96 -8.97
CA ALA A 6 -13.55 9.83 -7.62
C ALA A 6 -14.66 9.41 -6.63
N GLN A 7 -15.85 10.04 -6.73
CA GLN A 7 -16.99 9.67 -5.88
C GLN A 7 -17.45 8.23 -6.11
N GLU A 8 -17.58 7.80 -7.37
CA GLU A 8 -17.95 6.42 -7.71
C GLU A 8 -16.89 5.40 -7.21
N TYR A 9 -15.60 5.78 -7.23
CA TYR A 9 -14.53 4.95 -6.71
C TYR A 9 -14.63 4.81 -5.19
N TRP A 10 -14.82 5.92 -4.48
CA TRP A 10 -15.01 5.94 -3.03
C TRP A 10 -16.19 5.06 -2.61
N GLU A 11 -17.34 5.20 -3.28
CA GLU A 11 -18.53 4.37 -3.02
C GLU A 11 -18.25 2.87 -3.19
N LYS A 12 -17.43 2.48 -4.19
CA LYS A 12 -17.04 1.07 -4.39
C LYS A 12 -16.13 0.58 -3.26
N CYS A 13 -15.22 1.41 -2.76
CA CYS A 13 -14.40 1.07 -1.61
C CYS A 13 -15.26 0.85 -0.35
N GLU A 14 -16.27 1.70 -0.13
CA GLU A 14 -17.21 1.54 0.99
C GLU A 14 -18.08 0.28 0.85
N ILE A 15 -18.47 -0.09 -0.37
CA ILE A 15 -19.17 -1.36 -0.61
C ILE A 15 -18.27 -2.54 -0.23
N LEU A 16 -16.98 -2.54 -0.61
CA LEU A 16 -16.05 -3.59 -0.23
C LEU A 16 -15.91 -3.70 1.29
N ARG A 17 -15.78 -2.59 2.00
CA ARG A 17 -15.71 -2.55 3.47
C ARG A 17 -16.97 -3.05 4.15
N LYS A 18 -18.12 -2.89 3.52
CA LYS A 18 -19.39 -3.41 4.04
C LYS A 18 -19.47 -4.95 3.99
N TYR A 19 -18.88 -5.56 2.96
CA TYR A 19 -18.96 -7.01 2.75
C TYR A 19 -17.75 -7.79 3.27
N TYR A 20 -16.59 -7.15 3.35
CA TYR A 20 -15.35 -7.75 3.80
C TYR A 20 -14.83 -7.03 5.05
N PRO A 21 -14.64 -7.76 6.17
CA PRO A 21 -14.03 -7.15 7.34
C PRO A 21 -12.56 -6.80 7.05
N ALA A 22 -12.23 -5.52 7.10
CA ALA A 22 -10.90 -4.97 6.86
C ALA A 22 -10.24 -5.46 5.53
N PRO A 23 -10.82 -5.14 4.34
CA PRO A 23 -10.22 -5.50 3.07
C PRO A 23 -8.91 -4.72 2.84
N ALA A 24 -7.87 -5.41 2.38
CA ALA A 24 -6.63 -4.78 1.94
C ALA A 24 -6.86 -4.08 0.60
N LEU A 25 -7.26 -2.81 0.62
CA LEU A 25 -7.43 -2.00 -0.58
C LEU A 25 -6.07 -1.47 -1.04
N THR A 26 -5.73 -1.70 -2.30
CA THR A 26 -4.48 -1.23 -2.91
C THR A 26 -4.79 -0.37 -4.13
N THR A 27 -3.86 0.54 -4.49
CA THR A 27 -4.02 1.37 -5.69
C THR A 27 -2.68 1.81 -6.25
N ASP A 28 -2.68 2.10 -7.55
CA ASP A 28 -1.59 2.76 -8.26
C ASP A 28 -1.94 4.24 -8.47
N VAL A 29 -0.98 5.14 -8.19
CA VAL A 29 -1.15 6.58 -8.37
C VAL A 29 0.00 7.14 -9.19
N ILE A 30 -0.33 7.88 -10.24
CA ILE A 30 0.66 8.64 -11.03
C ILE A 30 0.61 10.10 -10.57
N THR A 31 1.77 10.66 -10.18
CA THR A 31 1.93 12.05 -9.80
C THR A 31 2.61 12.85 -10.91
N GLY A 32 2.27 14.13 -11.01
CA GLY A 32 2.93 15.03 -11.96
C GLY A 32 2.59 14.72 -13.42
N PHE A 33 1.35 14.33 -13.68
CA PHE A 33 0.84 14.21 -15.05
C PHE A 33 0.88 15.58 -15.76
N PRO A 34 1.11 15.66 -17.08
CA PRO A 34 1.14 16.94 -17.79
C PRO A 34 -0.08 17.82 -17.49
N GLY A 35 0.15 19.05 -17.04
CA GLY A 35 -0.87 20.00 -16.67
C GLY A 35 -1.45 19.86 -15.25
N GLU A 36 -1.00 18.87 -14.44
CA GLU A 36 -1.47 18.73 -13.05
C GLU A 36 -1.11 19.97 -12.22
N THR A 37 -2.13 20.70 -11.76
CA THR A 37 -1.93 21.87 -10.90
C THR A 37 -1.65 21.47 -9.45
N GLU A 38 -1.33 22.45 -8.60
CA GLU A 38 -1.16 22.20 -7.16
C GLU A 38 -2.49 21.85 -6.49
N GLU A 39 -3.57 22.52 -6.90
CA GLU A 39 -4.91 22.25 -6.40
C GLU A 39 -5.39 20.84 -6.76
N GLU A 40 -5.12 20.37 -7.98
CA GLU A 40 -5.46 19.01 -8.41
C GLU A 40 -4.62 17.96 -7.69
N PHE A 41 -3.35 18.26 -7.41
CA PHE A 41 -2.52 17.38 -6.58
C PHE A 41 -3.06 17.28 -5.15
N GLU A 42 -3.43 18.38 -4.51
CA GLU A 42 -4.01 18.39 -3.16
C GLU A 42 -5.38 17.70 -3.11
N GLU A 43 -6.22 17.87 -4.15
CA GLU A 43 -7.47 17.08 -4.28
C GLU A 43 -7.15 15.57 -4.34
N SER A 44 -6.14 15.17 -5.12
CA SER A 44 -5.71 13.77 -5.24
C SER A 44 -5.15 13.22 -3.93
N ARG A 45 -4.30 13.99 -3.23
CA ARG A 45 -3.76 13.65 -1.91
C ARG A 45 -4.87 13.44 -0.89
N SER A 46 -5.81 14.38 -0.82
CA SER A 46 -6.96 14.30 0.10
C SER A 46 -7.86 13.11 -0.22
N PHE A 47 -8.04 12.79 -1.50
CA PHE A 47 -8.79 11.62 -1.91
C PHE A 47 -8.11 10.31 -1.50
N VAL A 48 -6.81 10.15 -1.78
CA VAL A 48 -6.02 8.99 -1.37
C VAL A 48 -6.07 8.80 0.14
N ASP A 49 -5.93 9.90 0.89
CA ASP A 49 -6.04 9.92 2.35
C ASP A 49 -7.40 9.41 2.84
N SER A 50 -8.49 9.91 2.24
CA SER A 50 -9.86 9.56 2.64
C SER A 50 -10.24 8.10 2.42
N ILE A 51 -9.55 7.41 1.50
CA ILE A 51 -9.80 5.98 1.22
C ILE A 51 -9.14 5.07 2.24
N HIS A 52 -8.07 5.48 2.91
CA HIS A 52 -7.27 4.62 3.81
C HIS A 52 -6.84 3.33 3.12
N PHE A 53 -6.10 3.45 2.02
CA PHE A 53 -5.53 2.29 1.33
C PHE A 53 -4.54 1.56 2.24
N TYR A 54 -4.53 0.23 2.16
CA TYR A 54 -3.48 -0.59 2.76
C TYR A 54 -2.13 -0.35 2.07
N GLU A 55 -2.14 -0.28 0.75
CA GLU A 55 -0.92 -0.08 -0.02
C GLU A 55 -1.17 0.84 -1.21
N THR A 56 -0.22 1.75 -1.44
CA THR A 56 -0.23 2.65 -2.58
C THR A 56 1.08 2.56 -3.35
N HIS A 57 1.01 2.26 -4.64
CA HIS A 57 2.16 2.30 -5.53
C HIS A 57 2.19 3.65 -6.23
N ILE A 58 3.17 4.47 -5.87
CA ILE A 58 3.28 5.86 -6.34
C ILE A 58 4.33 5.95 -7.42
N PHE A 59 3.93 6.42 -8.61
CA PHE A 59 4.79 6.58 -9.77
C PHE A 59 4.86 8.05 -10.20
N PRO A 60 6.05 8.68 -10.24
CA PRO A 60 6.17 9.96 -10.94
C PRO A 60 5.91 9.72 -12.44
N TYR A 61 5.12 10.61 -13.05
CA TYR A 61 4.86 10.51 -14.50
C TYR A 61 6.18 10.47 -15.29
N SER A 62 6.32 9.46 -16.11
CA SER A 62 7.44 9.26 -17.02
C SER A 62 6.98 9.37 -18.47
N LYS A 63 7.61 10.27 -19.22
CA LYS A 63 7.32 10.51 -20.63
C LYS A 63 7.65 9.25 -21.45
N ARG A 64 6.64 8.70 -22.15
CA ARG A 64 6.81 7.55 -23.04
C ARG A 64 6.51 7.97 -24.47
N GLU A 65 7.47 7.79 -25.35
CA GLU A 65 7.33 8.08 -26.77
C GLU A 65 6.13 7.35 -27.37
N GLY A 66 5.42 8.00 -28.30
CA GLY A 66 4.21 7.46 -28.94
C GLY A 66 2.91 7.59 -28.14
N THR A 67 2.95 8.08 -26.90
CA THR A 67 1.73 8.32 -26.11
C THR A 67 1.20 9.75 -26.30
N LYS A 68 -0.12 9.95 -26.16
CA LYS A 68 -0.73 11.29 -26.19
C LYS A 68 -0.15 12.17 -25.09
N ALA A 69 0.06 11.64 -23.89
CA ALA A 69 0.61 12.39 -22.76
C ALA A 69 2.03 12.89 -23.02
N ALA A 70 2.83 12.20 -23.84
CA ALA A 70 4.18 12.63 -24.17
C ALA A 70 4.26 13.92 -24.99
N VAL A 71 3.19 14.27 -25.72
CA VAL A 71 3.11 15.47 -26.56
C VAL A 71 2.17 16.54 -25.98
N MET A 72 1.60 16.29 -24.80
CA MET A 72 0.80 17.29 -24.11
C MET A 72 1.67 18.49 -23.69
N PRO A 73 1.12 19.72 -23.72
CA PRO A 73 1.77 20.88 -23.12
C PRO A 73 1.90 20.72 -21.60
N ASP A 74 2.53 21.69 -20.97
CA ASP A 74 2.60 21.84 -19.51
C ASP A 74 3.21 20.62 -18.80
N GLN A 75 4.29 20.06 -19.39
CA GLN A 75 5.08 19.01 -18.76
C GLN A 75 5.71 19.54 -17.48
N LEU A 76 5.47 18.87 -16.35
CA LEU A 76 6.01 19.28 -15.06
C LEU A 76 7.51 18.97 -14.94
N PRO A 77 8.28 19.85 -14.25
CA PRO A 77 9.66 19.56 -13.88
C PRO A 77 9.79 18.29 -13.04
N GLU A 78 10.89 17.55 -13.23
CA GLU A 78 11.17 16.32 -12.49
C GLU A 78 11.23 16.53 -10.97
N GLN A 79 11.66 17.70 -10.52
CA GLN A 79 11.69 18.03 -9.10
C GLN A 79 10.28 18.04 -8.49
N ILE A 80 9.32 18.68 -9.16
CA ILE A 80 7.91 18.73 -8.69
C ILE A 80 7.32 17.32 -8.63
N LYS A 81 7.54 16.52 -9.67
CA LYS A 81 7.07 15.12 -9.68
C LYS A 81 7.63 14.32 -8.50
N LYS A 82 8.93 14.47 -8.20
CA LYS A 82 9.58 13.79 -7.07
C LYS A 82 9.04 14.27 -5.73
N GLU A 83 8.80 15.57 -5.57
CA GLU A 83 8.23 16.14 -4.34
C GLU A 83 6.83 15.62 -4.09
N ARG A 84 5.95 15.65 -5.10
CA ARG A 84 4.59 15.09 -5.02
C ARG A 84 4.60 13.59 -4.73
N SER A 85 5.48 12.83 -5.38
CA SER A 85 5.63 11.40 -5.09
C SER A 85 6.03 11.15 -3.64
N ARG A 86 6.99 11.93 -3.09
CA ARG A 86 7.40 11.79 -1.68
C ARG A 86 6.26 12.03 -0.71
N VAL A 87 5.43 13.03 -0.97
CA VAL A 87 4.26 13.35 -0.13
C VAL A 87 3.29 12.16 -0.09
N LEU A 88 2.94 11.60 -1.26
CA LEU A 88 2.02 10.46 -1.32
C LEU A 88 2.64 9.16 -0.79
N ILE A 89 3.93 8.94 -0.98
CA ILE A 89 4.63 7.79 -0.39
C ILE A 89 4.57 7.85 1.15
N ALA A 90 4.84 9.02 1.74
CA ALA A 90 4.76 9.19 3.19
C ALA A 90 3.35 8.95 3.71
N LEU A 91 2.33 9.48 3.02
CA LEU A 91 0.93 9.23 3.35
C LEU A 91 0.57 7.73 3.23
N GLY A 92 1.01 7.07 2.17
CA GLY A 92 0.77 5.63 1.97
C GLY A 92 1.38 4.79 3.08
N GLN A 93 2.60 5.12 3.53
CA GLN A 93 3.28 4.45 4.64
C GLN A 93 2.53 4.61 5.96
N GLU A 94 1.99 5.81 6.23
CA GLU A 94 1.16 6.07 7.41
C GLU A 94 -0.12 5.22 7.38
N ARG A 95 -0.85 5.20 6.27
CA ARG A 95 -2.09 4.42 6.12
C ARG A 95 -1.84 2.91 6.18
N GLN A 96 -0.74 2.43 5.59
CA GLN A 96 -0.31 1.04 5.69
C GLN A 96 -0.09 0.64 7.15
N ARG A 97 0.63 1.47 7.90
CA ARG A 97 0.88 1.23 9.32
C ARG A 97 -0.40 1.18 10.14
N GLU A 98 -1.31 2.13 9.95
CA GLU A 98 -2.62 2.14 10.59
C GLU A 98 -3.43 0.86 10.30
N TYR A 99 -3.39 0.41 9.05
CA TYR A 99 -4.04 -0.85 8.67
C TYR A 99 -3.43 -2.05 9.40
N MET A 100 -2.11 -2.14 9.48
CA MET A 100 -1.41 -3.24 10.16
C MET A 100 -1.68 -3.22 11.68
N GLU A 101 -1.70 -2.05 12.30
CA GLU A 101 -1.92 -1.87 13.75
C GLU A 101 -3.27 -2.44 14.21
N GLN A 102 -4.30 -2.44 13.35
CA GLN A 102 -5.61 -3.03 13.66
C GLN A 102 -5.54 -4.53 13.98
N PHE A 103 -4.50 -5.22 13.55
CA PHE A 103 -4.35 -6.68 13.68
C PHE A 103 -3.41 -7.09 14.81
N LEU A 104 -2.68 -6.18 15.41
CA LEU A 104 -1.77 -6.50 16.51
C LEU A 104 -2.53 -7.11 17.70
N GLY A 105 -1.93 -8.12 18.33
CA GLY A 105 -2.55 -8.90 19.38
C GLY A 105 -3.57 -9.94 18.93
N LYS A 106 -3.96 -9.96 17.64
CA LYS A 106 -4.92 -10.93 17.10
C LYS A 106 -4.21 -12.20 16.63
N LYS A 107 -4.91 -13.33 16.75
CA LYS A 107 -4.50 -14.60 16.12
C LYS A 107 -4.94 -14.62 14.67
N LYS A 108 -4.00 -14.94 13.78
CA LYS A 108 -4.24 -15.03 12.33
C LYS A 108 -3.60 -16.29 11.76
N GLU A 109 -4.27 -16.89 10.77
CA GLU A 109 -3.68 -17.94 9.96
C GLU A 109 -2.75 -17.31 8.93
N VAL A 110 -1.51 -17.80 8.88
CA VAL A 110 -0.48 -17.36 7.93
C VAL A 110 -0.07 -18.52 7.05
N LEU A 111 -0.08 -18.32 5.74
CA LEU A 111 0.58 -19.22 4.80
C LEU A 111 2.05 -18.80 4.72
N PHE A 112 2.93 -19.64 5.29
CA PHE A 112 4.37 -19.41 5.21
C PHE A 112 4.92 -19.88 3.87
N GLU A 113 5.82 -19.08 3.28
CA GLU A 113 6.28 -19.24 1.90
C GLU A 113 7.78 -19.54 1.85
N GLU A 114 8.57 -18.73 2.53
CA GLU A 114 10.03 -18.82 2.44
C GLU A 114 10.74 -18.37 3.74
N GLN A 115 12.02 -18.66 3.80
CA GLN A 115 12.90 -18.09 4.83
C GLN A 115 13.55 -16.81 4.34
N GLN A 116 13.53 -15.79 5.18
CA GLN A 116 14.22 -14.52 4.94
C GLN A 116 15.14 -14.16 6.10
N LYS A 117 16.32 -13.64 5.79
CA LYS A 117 17.25 -13.13 6.81
C LYS A 117 17.00 -11.64 7.02
N ILE A 118 16.53 -11.27 8.22
CA ILE A 118 16.16 -9.92 8.59
C ILE A 118 17.00 -9.51 9.78
N GLN A 119 17.80 -8.46 9.67
CA GLN A 119 18.68 -7.97 10.72
C GLN A 119 19.61 -9.05 11.34
N GLY A 120 20.05 -9.99 10.50
CA GLY A 120 20.95 -11.08 10.94
C GLY A 120 20.26 -12.33 11.46
N GLN A 121 18.97 -12.29 11.77
CA GLN A 121 18.15 -13.42 12.22
C GLN A 121 17.37 -14.01 11.04
N THR A 122 17.22 -15.34 11.00
CA THR A 122 16.40 -16.03 10.00
C THR A 122 14.98 -16.19 10.51
N TYR A 123 14.01 -15.82 9.66
CA TYR A 123 12.58 -15.93 9.90
C TYR A 123 11.92 -16.72 8.77
N TRP A 124 10.86 -17.45 9.10
CA TRP A 124 9.86 -17.85 8.14
C TRP A 124 8.94 -16.67 7.87
N THR A 125 8.72 -16.35 6.61
CA THR A 125 7.83 -15.25 6.18
C THR A 125 6.68 -15.79 5.35
N GLY A 126 5.54 -15.11 5.44
CA GLY A 126 4.34 -15.49 4.73
C GLY A 126 3.25 -14.43 4.85
N HIS A 127 2.06 -14.74 4.36
CA HIS A 127 0.96 -13.79 4.33
C HIS A 127 -0.31 -14.33 5.00
N THR A 128 -1.06 -13.42 5.63
CA THR A 128 -2.42 -13.69 6.09
C THR A 128 -3.42 -13.53 4.93
N MET A 129 -4.69 -13.88 5.18
CA MET A 129 -5.77 -13.62 4.21
C MET A 129 -6.01 -12.12 3.97
N GLU A 130 -5.66 -11.27 4.95
CA GLU A 130 -5.73 -9.82 4.85
C GLU A 130 -4.48 -9.21 4.19
N TYR A 131 -3.64 -10.06 3.60
CA TYR A 131 -2.41 -9.68 2.88
C TYR A 131 -1.31 -9.07 3.77
N LEU A 132 -1.38 -9.29 5.09
CA LEU A 132 -0.33 -8.85 6.00
C LEU A 132 0.88 -9.74 5.86
N LYS A 133 2.05 -9.17 5.68
CA LYS A 133 3.33 -9.88 5.70
C LYS A 133 3.74 -10.16 7.14
N VAL A 134 3.97 -11.44 7.46
CA VAL A 134 4.24 -11.91 8.82
C VAL A 134 5.53 -12.69 8.86
N ALA A 135 6.27 -12.57 9.96
CA ALA A 135 7.51 -13.30 10.20
C ALA A 135 7.49 -13.99 11.56
N VAL A 136 7.93 -15.25 11.60
CA VAL A 136 8.11 -16.02 12.83
C VAL A 136 9.49 -16.70 12.87
N ILE A 137 10.01 -16.96 14.07
CA ILE A 137 11.16 -17.83 14.26
C ILE A 137 10.62 -19.23 14.51
N SER A 138 11.11 -20.21 13.75
CA SER A 138 10.76 -21.62 13.94
C SER A 138 11.91 -22.50 13.49
N GLU A 139 12.17 -23.57 14.27
CA GLU A 139 13.08 -24.65 13.88
C GLU A 139 12.42 -25.63 12.90
N GLU A 140 11.07 -25.66 12.86
CA GLU A 140 10.34 -26.48 11.91
C GLU A 140 10.36 -25.86 10.51
N ASN A 141 10.32 -26.73 9.50
CA ASN A 141 10.08 -26.27 8.13
C ASN A 141 8.60 -25.86 7.98
N LEU A 142 8.36 -24.56 7.74
CA LEU A 142 7.02 -24.00 7.57
C LEU A 142 6.65 -23.74 6.09
N GLU A 143 7.52 -24.09 5.14
CA GLU A 143 7.27 -23.88 3.71
C GLU A 143 5.93 -24.50 3.27
N ASN A 144 5.08 -23.69 2.64
CA ASN A 144 3.72 -24.04 2.22
C ASN A 144 2.78 -24.56 3.33
N LYS A 145 3.08 -24.22 4.59
CA LYS A 145 2.20 -24.57 5.72
C LYS A 145 1.38 -23.38 6.17
N ARG A 146 0.13 -23.65 6.56
CA ARG A 146 -0.75 -22.70 7.24
C ARG A 146 -0.64 -22.90 8.74
N VAL A 147 -0.26 -21.85 9.45
CA VAL A 147 -0.08 -21.88 10.89
C VAL A 147 -0.80 -20.71 11.54
N MET A 148 -1.52 -20.98 12.63
CA MET A 148 -2.11 -19.94 13.47
C MET A 148 -1.04 -19.31 14.34
N VAL A 149 -0.84 -18.01 14.22
CA VAL A 149 0.14 -17.23 14.99
C VAL A 149 -0.52 -16.00 15.61
N GLN A 150 0.06 -15.50 16.68
CA GLN A 150 -0.36 -14.26 17.30
C GLN A 150 0.52 -13.11 16.83
N LEU A 151 -0.10 -12.11 16.18
CA LEU A 151 0.59 -10.94 15.66
C LEU A 151 1.03 -10.03 16.82
N GLN A 152 2.32 -9.70 16.91
CA GLN A 152 2.90 -9.00 18.06
C GLN A 152 3.20 -7.53 17.79
N ASN A 153 4.16 -7.27 16.92
CA ASN A 153 4.64 -5.91 16.66
C ASN A 153 5.12 -5.74 15.23
N ILE A 154 5.03 -4.51 14.74
CA ILE A 154 5.51 -4.14 13.41
C ILE A 154 7.01 -3.85 13.49
N ILE A 155 7.77 -4.43 12.57
CA ILE A 155 9.19 -4.13 12.34
C ILE A 155 9.40 -3.57 10.94
N GLY A 156 10.25 -2.56 10.83
CA GLY A 156 10.43 -1.87 9.55
C GLY A 156 9.13 -1.20 9.09
N GLN A 157 8.82 -1.32 7.82
CA GLN A 157 7.70 -0.64 7.19
C GLN A 157 6.46 -1.54 7.05
N ASP A 158 6.64 -2.80 6.66
CA ASP A 158 5.58 -3.66 6.14
C ASP A 158 5.54 -5.08 6.74
N LEU A 159 6.29 -5.35 7.81
CA LEU A 159 6.43 -6.68 8.38
C LEU A 159 5.92 -6.75 9.82
N ILE A 160 5.13 -7.76 10.14
CA ILE A 160 4.65 -8.04 11.50
C ILE A 160 5.39 -9.26 12.05
N LEU A 161 6.02 -9.11 13.22
CA LEU A 161 6.50 -10.25 13.99
C LEU A 161 5.33 -10.96 14.68
N ALA A 162 5.39 -12.28 14.70
CA ALA A 162 4.40 -13.13 15.36
C ALA A 162 5.05 -14.28 16.13
N GLU A 163 4.28 -14.91 16.98
CA GLU A 163 4.63 -16.11 17.76
C GLU A 163 3.54 -17.19 17.71
#